data_fb12d76a2b4ad0c2b6c31f100177a4d2
#
_entry.id   fb12d76a2b4ad0c2b6c31f100177a4d2
#
_cell.length_a   1.000
_cell.length_b   1.000
_cell.length_c   1.000
_cell.angle_alpha   90.00
_cell.angle_beta   90.00
_cell.angle_gamma   90.00
#
_symmetry.space_group_name_H-M   'P 1'
#
loop_
_entity.id
_entity.type
_entity.pdbx_description
1 polymer ?
#
loop_
_entity_poly.entity_id
_entity_poly.type
_entity_poly.pdbx_seq_one_letter_code
_entity_poly.pdbx_strand_id
1 'polypeptide(L)'
;MSRSEDLIGEGRYRMAMEILNKLVYAEQDNQTAKDRLADVFEQLGFQYESASMRNVFLATAQDLRSGMPRIPAPRGTSPSLDRAMTTSQWWDAVATRVNSDLADGNNFIINFLTPDTDESYVVEMSSGTLTNIDGYTANNADATITMNRSDLDTVIMGSATLGSLLGAGVGTVQGNVSVLLSLTEVLVEFAPGFETMPGTAPRTASSTTPSATPSTTPSTTP
;
A
#
# COMPACT_ATOMS: atom_id res chain seq x y z
N MET A 1 10.27 -17.06 28.83
CA MET A 1 8.98 -16.79 29.51
C MET A 1 9.17 -16.61 31.02
N SER A 2 9.66 -17.57 31.83
CA SER A 2 9.74 -17.41 33.31
C SER A 2 10.46 -16.11 33.73
N ARG A 3 11.63 -15.79 33.15
CA ARG A 3 12.37 -14.58 33.52
C ARG A 3 11.62 -13.29 33.21
N SER A 4 10.86 -13.24 32.14
CA SER A 4 10.03 -12.07 31.81
C SER A 4 8.86 -11.90 32.78
N GLU A 5 8.27 -13.01 33.24
CA GLU A 5 7.20 -12.98 34.24
C GLU A 5 7.70 -12.45 35.59
N ASP A 6 8.90 -12.87 36.04
CA ASP A 6 9.52 -12.33 37.25
C ASP A 6 9.70 -10.80 37.15
N LEU A 7 10.23 -10.33 36.01
CA LEU A 7 10.45 -8.91 35.77
C LEU A 7 9.13 -8.10 35.72
N ILE A 8 8.08 -8.67 35.16
CA ILE A 8 6.74 -8.04 35.18
C ILE A 8 6.24 -7.94 36.61
N GLY A 9 6.36 -9.00 37.40
CA GLY A 9 5.98 -9.00 38.80
C GLY A 9 6.78 -8.00 39.66
N GLU A 10 8.04 -7.73 39.29
CA GLU A 10 8.90 -6.73 39.91
C GLU A 10 8.61 -5.28 39.40
N GLY A 11 7.69 -5.10 38.44
CA GLY A 11 7.42 -3.82 37.80
C GLY A 11 8.51 -3.34 36.83
N ARG A 12 9.44 -4.22 36.44
CA ARG A 12 10.58 -3.90 35.56
C ARG A 12 10.24 -4.09 34.09
N TYR A 13 9.19 -3.40 33.66
CA TYR A 13 8.58 -3.56 32.32
C TYR A 13 9.55 -3.37 31.17
N ARG A 14 10.50 -2.41 31.26
CA ARG A 14 11.47 -2.17 30.17
C ARG A 14 12.39 -3.36 29.93
N MET A 15 12.82 -4.05 31.00
CA MET A 15 13.65 -5.25 30.87
C MET A 15 12.83 -6.45 30.37
N ALA A 16 11.60 -6.58 30.87
CA ALA A 16 10.67 -7.61 30.38
C ALA A 16 10.40 -7.42 28.87
N MET A 17 10.19 -6.17 28.44
CA MET A 17 10.02 -5.80 27.04
C MET A 17 11.20 -6.28 26.17
N GLU A 18 12.45 -6.02 26.58
CA GLU A 18 13.63 -6.43 25.80
C GLU A 18 13.69 -7.94 25.59
N ILE A 19 13.40 -8.73 26.62
CA ILE A 19 13.41 -10.19 26.54
C ILE A 19 12.29 -10.68 25.64
N LEU A 20 11.06 -10.20 25.87
CA LEU A 20 9.88 -10.61 25.10
C LEU A 20 9.99 -10.18 23.64
N ASN A 21 10.53 -9.00 23.38
CA ASN A 21 10.78 -8.52 22.02
C ASN A 21 11.70 -9.49 21.25
N LYS A 22 12.83 -9.89 21.85
CA LYS A 22 13.73 -10.86 21.22
C LYS A 22 13.06 -12.22 21.01
N LEU A 23 12.19 -12.62 21.92
CA LEU A 23 11.44 -13.88 21.79
C LEU A 23 10.45 -13.81 20.62
N VAL A 24 9.70 -12.71 20.48
CA VAL A 24 8.77 -12.51 19.35
C VAL A 24 9.50 -12.47 18.02
N TYR A 25 10.69 -11.85 17.96
CA TYR A 25 11.53 -11.89 16.76
C TYR A 25 12.02 -13.29 16.40
N ALA A 26 12.34 -14.10 17.40
CA ALA A 26 12.82 -15.47 17.18
C ALA A 26 11.66 -16.45 16.87
N GLU A 27 10.50 -16.22 17.43
CA GLU A 27 9.32 -17.11 17.35
C GLU A 27 8.09 -16.32 16.93
N GLN A 28 8.02 -15.93 15.65
CA GLN A 28 6.99 -15.03 15.12
C GLN A 28 5.56 -15.58 15.22
N ASP A 29 5.39 -16.90 15.33
CA ASP A 29 4.09 -17.55 15.49
C ASP A 29 3.70 -17.78 16.95
N ASN A 30 4.57 -17.44 17.91
CA ASN A 30 4.30 -17.62 19.33
C ASN A 30 3.33 -16.55 19.87
N GLN A 31 2.02 -16.83 19.77
CA GLN A 31 0.99 -15.90 20.21
C GLN A 31 1.09 -15.60 21.72
N THR A 32 1.48 -16.57 22.54
CA THR A 32 1.65 -16.34 23.99
C THR A 32 2.74 -15.31 24.28
N ALA A 33 3.86 -15.35 23.53
CA ALA A 33 4.91 -14.34 23.66
C ALA A 33 4.44 -12.95 23.19
N LYS A 34 3.67 -12.90 22.09
CA LYS A 34 3.05 -11.66 21.58
C LYS A 34 2.10 -11.06 22.61
N ASP A 35 1.22 -11.86 23.18
CA ASP A 35 0.24 -11.37 24.18
C ASP A 35 0.95 -10.81 25.41
N ARG A 36 2.02 -11.48 25.87
CA ARG A 36 2.82 -10.97 26.99
C ARG A 36 3.57 -9.70 26.68
N LEU A 37 4.12 -9.60 25.48
CA LEU A 37 4.75 -8.36 25.01
C LEU A 37 3.73 -7.23 24.91
N ALA A 38 2.53 -7.52 24.41
CA ALA A 38 1.43 -6.56 24.33
C ALA A 38 1.02 -6.03 25.71
N ASP A 39 0.92 -6.92 26.74
CA ASP A 39 0.63 -6.51 28.12
C ASP A 39 1.71 -5.55 28.66
N VAL A 40 2.98 -5.84 28.36
CA VAL A 40 4.09 -4.97 28.78
C VAL A 40 4.08 -3.64 28.01
N PHE A 41 3.79 -3.65 26.72
CA PHE A 41 3.66 -2.42 25.93
C PHE A 41 2.51 -1.56 26.43
N GLU A 42 1.38 -2.14 26.79
CA GLU A 42 0.25 -1.42 27.35
C GLU A 42 0.61 -0.73 28.67
N GLN A 43 1.29 -1.44 29.57
CA GLN A 43 1.78 -0.86 30.83
C GLN A 43 2.76 0.29 30.58
N LEU A 44 3.71 0.13 29.66
CA LEU A 44 4.64 1.19 29.27
C LEU A 44 3.90 2.37 28.62
N GLY A 45 2.95 2.10 27.73
CA GLY A 45 2.16 3.12 27.05
C GLY A 45 1.44 4.04 28.03
N PHE A 46 0.82 3.48 29.09
CA PHE A 46 0.15 4.27 30.11
C PHE A 46 1.10 5.06 31.03
N GLN A 47 2.38 4.69 31.08
CA GLN A 47 3.39 5.42 31.86
C GLN A 47 4.01 6.59 31.11
N TYR A 48 3.87 6.69 29.78
CA TYR A 48 4.43 7.78 29.00
C TYR A 48 3.48 8.98 28.95
N GLU A 49 4.03 10.17 29.23
CA GLU A 49 3.31 11.45 29.08
C GLU A 49 3.19 11.86 27.61
N SER A 50 4.21 11.57 26.81
CA SER A 50 4.22 11.87 25.38
C SER A 50 3.13 11.08 24.64
N ALA A 51 2.20 11.79 24.00
CA ALA A 51 1.12 11.19 23.23
C ALA A 51 1.65 10.30 22.10
N SER A 52 2.73 10.71 21.43
CA SER A 52 3.35 9.92 20.35
C SER A 52 3.90 8.59 20.86
N MET A 53 4.66 8.61 21.95
CA MET A 53 5.19 7.39 22.55
C MET A 53 4.08 6.48 23.08
N ARG A 54 3.09 7.05 23.77
CA ARG A 54 1.92 6.31 24.23
C ARG A 54 1.21 5.60 23.08
N ASN A 55 0.93 6.32 21.99
CA ASN A 55 0.21 5.78 20.85
C ASN A 55 0.99 4.67 20.16
N VAL A 56 2.32 4.79 20.02
CA VAL A 56 3.15 3.72 19.45
C VAL A 56 3.04 2.45 20.30
N PHE A 57 3.19 2.53 21.62
CA PHE A 57 3.08 1.35 22.49
C PHE A 57 1.69 0.72 22.45
N LEU A 58 0.62 1.53 22.55
CA LEU A 58 -0.75 1.00 22.58
C LEU A 58 -1.17 0.42 21.22
N ALA A 59 -0.83 1.07 20.12
CA ALA A 59 -1.11 0.54 18.77
C ALA A 59 -0.35 -0.78 18.54
N THR A 60 0.94 -0.83 18.89
CA THR A 60 1.73 -2.07 18.73
C THR A 60 1.21 -3.19 19.63
N ALA A 61 0.73 -2.88 20.84
CA ALA A 61 0.09 -3.88 21.71
C ALA A 61 -1.18 -4.46 21.05
N GLN A 62 -1.97 -3.62 20.41
CA GLN A 62 -3.15 -4.08 19.66
C GLN A 62 -2.75 -4.95 18.45
N ASP A 63 -1.75 -4.54 17.68
CA ASP A 63 -1.27 -5.30 16.53
C ASP A 63 -0.73 -6.68 16.94
N LEU A 64 -0.02 -6.78 18.04
CA LEU A 64 0.49 -8.06 18.58
C LEU A 64 -0.64 -9.04 18.96
N ARG A 65 -1.75 -8.53 19.50
CA ARG A 65 -2.91 -9.35 19.90
C ARG A 65 -3.79 -9.77 18.73
N SER A 66 -4.04 -8.84 17.79
CA SER A 66 -5.08 -8.98 16.77
C SER A 66 -4.54 -9.04 15.34
N GLY A 67 -3.27 -8.74 15.14
CA GLY A 67 -2.70 -8.41 13.84
C GLY A 67 -3.08 -6.98 13.43
N MET A 68 -2.35 -6.43 12.48
CA MET A 68 -2.63 -5.12 11.93
C MET A 68 -4.00 -5.10 11.23
N PRO A 69 -4.79 -4.04 11.39
CA PRO A 69 -6.01 -3.86 10.62
C PRO A 69 -5.67 -3.70 9.13
N ARG A 70 -6.52 -4.25 8.26
CA ARG A 70 -6.45 -3.92 6.83
C ARG A 70 -6.90 -2.49 6.65
N ILE A 71 -5.97 -1.63 6.34
CA ILE A 71 -6.26 -0.24 5.98
C ILE A 71 -6.38 -0.21 4.45
N PRO A 72 -7.51 0.23 3.87
CA PRO A 72 -7.60 0.45 2.44
C PRO A 72 -6.51 1.42 1.99
N ALA A 73 -5.90 1.17 0.82
CA ALA A 73 -4.95 2.10 0.25
C ALA A 73 -5.59 3.50 0.20
N PRO A 74 -4.93 4.55 0.71
CA PRO A 74 -5.45 5.89 0.61
C PRO A 74 -5.61 6.23 -0.88
N ARG A 75 -6.83 6.54 -1.27
CA ARG A 75 -7.15 7.03 -2.61
C ARG A 75 -7.01 8.54 -2.56
N GLY A 76 -5.80 9.01 -2.90
CA GLY A 76 -5.51 10.45 -2.85
C GLY A 76 -5.34 10.98 -1.41
N THR A 77 -5.06 12.25 -1.31
CA THR A 77 -4.81 12.93 -0.02
C THR A 77 -6.09 13.54 0.55
N SER A 78 -6.78 14.33 -0.24
CA SER A 78 -8.13 14.85 0.03
C SER A 78 -8.73 15.36 -1.28
N PRO A 79 -10.06 15.34 -1.45
CA PRO A 79 -10.69 15.84 -2.69
C PRO A 79 -10.33 17.29 -3.03
N SER A 80 -10.03 18.11 -2.03
CA SER A 80 -9.63 19.50 -2.25
C SER A 80 -8.19 19.62 -2.74
N LEU A 81 -7.28 18.82 -2.20
CA LEU A 81 -5.88 18.80 -2.63
C LEU A 81 -5.76 18.14 -4.00
N ASP A 82 -6.49 17.06 -4.23
CA ASP A 82 -6.51 16.34 -5.51
C ASP A 82 -6.95 17.26 -6.65
N ARG A 83 -7.98 18.09 -6.44
CA ARG A 83 -8.44 19.10 -7.42
C ARG A 83 -7.45 20.25 -7.64
N ALA A 84 -6.64 20.57 -6.65
CA ALA A 84 -5.63 21.62 -6.74
C ALA A 84 -4.32 21.13 -7.40
N MET A 85 -4.18 19.81 -7.57
CA MET A 85 -3.01 19.22 -8.21
C MET A 85 -2.94 19.57 -9.69
N THR A 86 -1.80 20.07 -10.16
CA THR A 86 -1.57 20.29 -11.60
C THR A 86 -1.35 18.95 -12.31
N THR A 87 -1.50 18.94 -13.63
CA THR A 87 -1.23 17.74 -14.45
C THR A 87 0.23 17.29 -14.31
N SER A 88 1.19 18.23 -14.24
CA SER A 88 2.59 17.91 -13.98
C SER A 88 2.78 17.23 -12.62
N GLN A 89 2.20 17.80 -11.56
CA GLN A 89 2.26 17.20 -10.21
C GLN A 89 1.62 15.80 -10.16
N TRP A 90 0.57 15.57 -10.95
CA TRP A 90 0.02 14.22 -11.06
C TRP A 90 1.00 13.24 -11.72
N TRP A 91 1.68 13.64 -12.79
CA TRP A 91 2.73 12.83 -13.40
C TRP A 91 3.91 12.59 -12.44
N ASP A 92 4.30 13.61 -11.64
CA ASP A 92 5.30 13.44 -10.59
C ASP A 92 4.86 12.42 -9.52
N ALA A 93 3.58 12.46 -9.13
CA ALA A 93 3.02 11.47 -8.21
C ALA A 93 3.00 10.05 -8.83
N VAL A 94 2.71 9.91 -10.12
CA VAL A 94 2.82 8.63 -10.85
C VAL A 94 4.27 8.17 -10.87
N ALA A 95 5.22 9.08 -11.11
CA ALA A 95 6.65 8.77 -11.13
C ALA A 95 7.16 8.18 -9.80
N THR A 96 6.63 8.63 -8.66
CA THR A 96 6.99 8.06 -7.34
C THR A 96 6.59 6.59 -7.17
N ARG A 97 5.70 6.09 -8.03
CA ARG A 97 5.21 4.71 -8.00
C ARG A 97 5.96 3.79 -8.96
N VAL A 98 6.90 4.29 -9.72
CA VAL A 98 7.70 3.47 -10.63
C VAL A 98 8.65 2.60 -9.83
N ASN A 99 8.56 1.29 -10.05
CA ASN A 99 9.56 0.34 -9.58
C ASN A 99 10.69 0.30 -10.60
N SER A 100 11.85 0.84 -10.24
CA SER A 100 13.02 0.94 -11.13
C SER A 100 13.52 -0.41 -11.64
N ASP A 101 13.42 -1.46 -10.81
CA ASP A 101 13.86 -2.80 -11.20
C ASP A 101 12.95 -3.40 -12.28
N LEU A 102 11.62 -3.14 -12.20
CA LEU A 102 10.66 -3.56 -13.22
C LEU A 102 10.71 -2.68 -14.47
N ALA A 103 11.12 -1.42 -14.29
CA ALA A 103 11.22 -0.46 -15.38
C ALA A 103 12.54 -0.56 -16.16
N ASP A 104 13.49 -1.39 -15.72
CA ASP A 104 14.75 -1.58 -16.42
C ASP A 104 14.52 -2.07 -17.85
N GLY A 105 15.17 -1.39 -18.80
CA GLY A 105 14.99 -1.68 -20.22
C GLY A 105 13.71 -1.12 -20.86
N ASN A 106 12.74 -0.62 -20.07
CA ASN A 106 11.56 0.06 -20.60
C ASN A 106 11.90 1.50 -20.94
N ASN A 107 11.87 1.84 -22.23
CA ASN A 107 12.08 3.21 -22.70
C ASN A 107 10.94 3.57 -23.64
N PHE A 108 10.25 4.68 -23.35
CA PHE A 108 9.19 5.20 -24.22
C PHE A 108 8.93 6.69 -23.95
N ILE A 109 8.34 7.33 -24.93
CA ILE A 109 7.93 8.74 -24.86
C ILE A 109 6.43 8.83 -25.16
N ILE A 110 5.69 9.48 -24.30
CA ILE A 110 4.25 9.76 -24.46
C ILE A 110 4.06 11.27 -24.53
N ASN A 111 3.35 11.75 -25.55
CA ASN A 111 2.75 13.07 -25.51
C ASN A 111 1.40 12.98 -24.78
N PHE A 112 1.18 13.81 -23.77
CA PHE A 112 -0.08 13.91 -23.07
C PHE A 112 -0.67 15.30 -23.27
N LEU A 113 -1.87 15.38 -23.84
CA LEU A 113 -2.52 16.61 -24.24
C LEU A 113 -3.84 16.77 -23.49
N THR A 114 -4.07 17.96 -22.91
CA THR A 114 -5.33 18.34 -22.25
C THR A 114 -5.96 19.52 -22.97
N PRO A 115 -6.81 19.28 -24.00
CA PRO A 115 -7.32 20.34 -24.86
C PRO A 115 -8.21 21.38 -24.15
N ASP A 116 -8.89 21.01 -23.08
CA ASP A 116 -9.74 21.91 -22.29
C ASP A 116 -8.94 22.93 -21.46
N THR A 117 -7.67 22.69 -21.21
CA THR A 117 -6.74 23.60 -20.52
C THR A 117 -5.62 24.12 -21.42
N ASP A 118 -5.59 23.66 -22.69
CA ASP A 118 -4.53 23.99 -23.67
C ASP A 118 -3.12 23.64 -23.15
N GLU A 119 -2.99 22.54 -22.42
CA GLU A 119 -1.72 22.05 -21.88
C GLU A 119 -1.20 20.86 -22.69
N SER A 120 0.13 20.75 -22.76
CA SER A 120 0.82 19.62 -23.39
C SER A 120 1.99 19.19 -22.53
N TYR A 121 2.23 17.88 -22.47
CA TYR A 121 3.30 17.28 -21.69
C TYR A 121 4.03 16.23 -22.50
N VAL A 122 5.35 16.20 -22.38
CA VAL A 122 6.16 15.04 -22.76
C VAL A 122 6.41 14.22 -21.52
N VAL A 123 5.97 12.98 -21.50
CA VAL A 123 6.20 12.01 -20.42
C VAL A 123 7.17 10.97 -20.94
N GLU A 124 8.33 10.88 -20.32
CA GLU A 124 9.41 9.98 -20.74
C GLU A 124 9.72 8.97 -19.65
N MET A 125 9.71 7.70 -20.04
CA MET A 125 10.28 6.61 -19.26
C MET A 125 11.67 6.28 -19.81
N SER A 126 12.67 6.44 -18.98
CA SER A 126 14.05 6.17 -19.36
C SER A 126 14.90 5.85 -18.12
N SER A 127 15.81 4.88 -18.27
CA SER A 127 16.71 4.48 -17.17
C SER A 127 15.99 4.18 -15.84
N GLY A 128 14.81 3.54 -15.92
CA GLY A 128 14.01 3.18 -14.74
C GLY A 128 13.30 4.34 -14.06
N THR A 129 13.24 5.51 -14.71
CA THR A 129 12.66 6.73 -14.15
C THR A 129 11.61 7.31 -15.10
N LEU A 130 10.48 7.77 -14.55
CA LEU A 130 9.47 8.51 -15.28
C LEU A 130 9.64 10.00 -15.02
N THR A 131 9.68 10.79 -16.06
CA THR A 131 9.79 12.27 -15.99
C THR A 131 8.71 12.91 -16.82
N ASN A 132 8.37 14.16 -16.53
CA ASN A 132 7.47 14.95 -17.37
C ASN A 132 8.01 16.36 -17.60
N ILE A 133 7.71 16.93 -18.76
CA ILE A 133 8.05 18.30 -19.16
C ILE A 133 6.79 18.92 -19.73
N ASP A 134 6.35 20.04 -19.18
CA ASP A 134 5.20 20.80 -19.62
C ASP A 134 5.53 21.75 -20.80
N GLY A 135 4.52 22.08 -21.57
CA GLY A 135 4.60 23.02 -22.68
C GLY A 135 5.28 22.48 -23.94
N TYR A 136 5.52 21.17 -24.02
CA TYR A 136 6.20 20.52 -25.14
C TYR A 136 5.46 19.31 -25.68
N THR A 137 5.75 18.97 -26.93
CA THR A 137 5.41 17.70 -27.56
C THR A 137 6.65 17.15 -28.27
N ALA A 138 6.89 15.85 -28.14
CA ALA A 138 7.97 15.17 -28.81
C ALA A 138 7.54 14.68 -30.19
N ASN A 139 8.34 14.93 -31.23
CA ASN A 139 8.06 14.44 -32.59
C ASN A 139 8.26 12.92 -32.75
N ASN A 140 9.03 12.32 -31.84
CA ASN A 140 9.34 10.90 -31.79
C ASN A 140 8.61 10.17 -30.67
N ALA A 141 7.46 10.72 -30.23
CA ALA A 141 6.66 10.04 -29.21
C ALA A 141 6.12 8.70 -29.72
N ASP A 142 6.21 7.67 -28.89
CA ASP A 142 5.67 6.35 -29.16
C ASP A 142 4.14 6.36 -29.17
N ALA A 143 3.55 7.18 -28.31
CA ALA A 143 2.11 7.37 -28.24
C ALA A 143 1.75 8.85 -27.92
N THR A 144 0.56 9.26 -28.35
CA THR A 144 -0.06 10.52 -27.97
C THR A 144 -1.41 10.22 -27.32
N ILE A 145 -1.57 10.64 -26.09
CA ILE A 145 -2.82 10.56 -25.32
C ILE A 145 -3.45 11.95 -25.34
N THR A 146 -4.72 12.02 -25.72
CA THR A 146 -5.50 13.25 -25.65
C THR A 146 -6.71 13.00 -24.76
N MET A 147 -6.83 13.76 -23.67
CA MET A 147 -7.89 13.64 -22.67
C MET A 147 -8.15 15.01 -22.05
N ASN A 148 -9.39 15.34 -21.75
CA ASN A 148 -9.67 16.56 -21.02
C ASN A 148 -9.13 16.50 -19.59
N ARG A 149 -8.66 17.62 -19.09
CA ARG A 149 -8.20 17.74 -17.70
C ARG A 149 -9.32 17.38 -16.71
N SER A 150 -10.56 17.76 -17.02
CA SER A 150 -11.73 17.42 -16.24
C SER A 150 -11.97 15.89 -16.11
N ASP A 151 -11.63 15.12 -17.14
CA ASP A 151 -11.71 13.65 -17.10
C ASP A 151 -10.54 13.05 -16.31
N LEU A 152 -9.33 13.64 -16.45
CA LEU A 152 -8.17 13.27 -15.66
C LEU A 152 -8.41 13.48 -14.15
N ASP A 153 -9.20 14.47 -13.74
CA ASP A 153 -9.59 14.69 -12.35
C ASP A 153 -10.24 13.44 -11.72
N THR A 154 -10.99 12.67 -12.50
CA THR A 154 -11.60 11.41 -12.02
C THR A 154 -10.56 10.33 -11.74
N VAL A 155 -9.44 10.33 -12.47
CA VAL A 155 -8.28 9.45 -12.22
C VAL A 155 -7.54 9.91 -10.97
N ILE A 156 -7.28 11.22 -10.85
CA ILE A 156 -6.60 11.82 -9.70
C ILE A 156 -7.37 11.52 -8.40
N MET A 157 -8.69 11.66 -8.43
CA MET A 157 -9.58 11.33 -7.30
C MET A 157 -9.76 9.83 -7.06
N GLY A 158 -9.13 8.96 -7.87
CA GLY A 158 -9.21 7.51 -7.75
C GLY A 158 -10.58 6.90 -8.08
N SER A 159 -11.46 7.67 -8.77
CA SER A 159 -12.79 7.21 -9.19
C SER A 159 -12.73 6.35 -10.46
N ALA A 160 -11.70 6.51 -11.26
CA ALA A 160 -11.43 5.76 -12.47
C ALA A 160 -9.93 5.49 -12.62
N THR A 161 -9.55 4.61 -13.54
CA THR A 161 -8.16 4.47 -13.99
C THR A 161 -8.00 5.09 -15.37
N LEU A 162 -6.81 5.54 -15.73
CA LEU A 162 -6.52 6.08 -17.05
C LEU A 162 -6.91 5.05 -18.15
N GLY A 163 -6.55 3.78 -17.97
CA GLY A 163 -6.89 2.72 -18.91
C GLY A 163 -8.40 2.49 -19.03
N SER A 164 -9.18 2.60 -17.94
CA SER A 164 -10.64 2.45 -17.99
C SER A 164 -11.32 3.58 -18.76
N LEU A 165 -10.85 4.81 -18.61
CA LEU A 165 -11.39 5.96 -19.35
C LEU A 165 -11.06 5.86 -20.84
N LEU A 166 -9.82 5.55 -21.20
CA LEU A 166 -9.41 5.37 -22.59
C LEU A 166 -10.15 4.20 -23.25
N GLY A 167 -10.35 3.09 -22.53
CA GLY A 167 -11.15 1.96 -23.00
C GLY A 167 -12.64 2.27 -23.19
N ALA A 168 -13.17 3.24 -22.44
CA ALA A 168 -14.54 3.76 -22.60
C ALA A 168 -14.66 4.86 -23.67
N GLY A 169 -13.56 5.25 -24.32
CA GLY A 169 -13.56 6.31 -25.33
C GLY A 169 -13.60 7.73 -24.77
N VAL A 170 -13.31 7.90 -23.47
CA VAL A 170 -13.20 9.21 -22.79
C VAL A 170 -11.80 9.79 -23.00
N GLY A 171 -11.32 9.81 -24.15
CA GLY A 171 -9.99 10.23 -24.56
C GLY A 171 -9.55 9.36 -25.72
N THR A 172 -8.45 9.72 -26.34
CA THR A 172 -7.91 9.00 -27.48
C THR A 172 -6.44 8.68 -27.28
N VAL A 173 -6.01 7.56 -27.84
CA VAL A 173 -4.60 7.18 -27.94
C VAL A 173 -4.25 7.01 -29.40
N GLN A 174 -3.20 7.69 -29.85
CA GLN A 174 -2.63 7.55 -31.18
C GLN A 174 -1.21 6.96 -31.02
N GLY A 175 -0.81 6.07 -31.92
CA GLY A 175 0.51 5.42 -31.89
C GLY A 175 0.49 4.08 -31.16
N ASN A 176 1.54 3.75 -30.45
CA ASN A 176 1.74 2.46 -29.80
C ASN A 176 1.01 2.37 -28.45
N VAL A 177 -0.17 1.76 -28.42
CA VAL A 177 -0.97 1.59 -27.21
C VAL A 177 -0.26 0.71 -26.15
N SER A 178 0.67 -0.16 -26.55
CA SER A 178 1.35 -1.06 -25.61
C SER A 178 2.22 -0.33 -24.59
N VAL A 179 2.65 0.92 -24.85
CA VAL A 179 3.39 1.73 -23.85
C VAL A 179 2.56 2.02 -22.60
N LEU A 180 1.23 2.07 -22.71
CA LEU A 180 0.36 2.24 -21.55
C LEU A 180 0.33 0.98 -20.67
N LEU A 181 0.39 -0.20 -21.29
CA LEU A 181 0.50 -1.45 -20.55
C LEU A 181 1.85 -1.51 -19.85
N SER A 182 2.94 -1.20 -20.58
CA SER A 182 4.29 -1.15 -20.00
C SER A 182 4.37 -0.16 -18.83
N LEU A 183 3.73 1.00 -18.92
CA LEU A 183 3.66 1.94 -17.81
C LEU A 183 2.93 1.34 -16.61
N THR A 184 1.77 0.70 -16.82
CA THR A 184 0.98 0.14 -15.70
C THR A 184 1.67 -1.04 -15.02
N GLU A 185 2.43 -1.84 -15.76
CA GLU A 185 3.16 -3.00 -15.24
C GLU A 185 4.33 -2.63 -14.32
N VAL A 186 4.89 -1.44 -14.47
CA VAL A 186 6.01 -0.96 -13.64
C VAL A 186 5.55 -0.13 -12.44
N LEU A 187 4.26 0.17 -12.33
CA LEU A 187 3.73 0.93 -11.20
C LEU A 187 3.41 0.02 -10.01
N VAL A 188 3.88 0.39 -8.85
CA VAL A 188 3.54 -0.28 -7.58
C VAL A 188 2.36 0.40 -6.90
N GLU A 189 1.55 -0.39 -6.22
CA GLU A 189 0.58 0.10 -5.27
C GLU A 189 1.17 0.05 -3.87
N PHE A 190 1.25 1.20 -3.21
CA PHE A 190 1.69 1.24 -1.82
C PHE A 190 0.56 0.73 -0.91
N ALA A 191 0.83 -0.36 -0.21
CA ALA A 191 -0.04 -0.78 0.88
C ALA A 191 0.17 0.16 2.07
N PRO A 192 -0.86 0.84 2.57
CA PRO A 192 -0.76 1.58 3.81
C PRO A 192 -0.64 0.57 4.95
N GLY A 193 0.32 0.80 5.80
CA GLY A 193 0.60 -0.09 6.91
C GLY A 193 1.75 -1.05 6.61
N PHE A 194 2.67 -1.06 7.53
CA PHE A 194 3.82 -1.97 7.58
C PHE A 194 3.86 -2.57 8.98
N GLU A 195 4.36 -3.78 9.07
CA GLU A 195 4.53 -4.43 10.36
C GLU A 195 5.46 -3.62 11.27
N THR A 196 4.95 -3.22 12.43
CA THR A 196 5.76 -2.62 13.50
C THR A 196 6.49 -3.70 14.30
N MET A 197 5.90 -4.91 14.34
CA MET A 197 6.45 -6.09 14.98
C MET A 197 6.28 -7.29 14.06
N PRO A 198 7.26 -8.23 14.01
CA PRO A 198 7.18 -9.37 13.12
C PRO A 198 5.99 -10.28 13.43
N GLY A 199 5.37 -10.79 12.38
CA GLY A 199 4.20 -11.65 12.47
C GLY A 199 2.91 -10.94 12.85
N THR A 200 2.83 -9.60 12.68
CA THR A 200 1.62 -8.81 12.87
C THR A 200 0.95 -8.39 11.56
N ALA A 201 1.46 -8.84 10.40
CA ALA A 201 0.85 -8.55 9.10
C ALA A 201 -0.66 -8.79 9.09
N PRO A 202 -1.43 -8.04 8.29
CA PRO A 202 -2.86 -8.26 8.19
C PRO A 202 -3.14 -9.72 7.80
N ARG A 203 -3.78 -10.47 8.68
CA ARG A 203 -4.15 -11.85 8.38
C ARG A 203 -5.08 -11.86 7.16
N THR A 204 -4.68 -12.50 6.08
CA THR A 204 -5.62 -12.89 5.04
C THR A 204 -6.65 -13.77 5.73
N ALA A 205 -7.93 -13.42 5.64
CA ALA A 205 -8.99 -14.30 6.11
C ALA A 205 -8.77 -15.65 5.41
N SER A 206 -8.22 -16.63 6.15
CA SER A 206 -8.17 -18.01 5.69
C SER A 206 -9.61 -18.41 5.42
N SER A 207 -9.91 -18.71 4.18
CA SER A 207 -11.14 -19.40 3.83
C SER A 207 -11.06 -20.82 4.41
N THR A 208 -11.24 -20.94 5.71
CA THR A 208 -11.57 -22.21 6.33
C THR A 208 -13.03 -22.47 6.01
N THR A 209 -13.27 -23.02 4.82
CA THR A 209 -14.45 -23.82 4.60
C THR A 209 -14.35 -25.00 5.56
N PRO A 210 -15.25 -25.15 6.54
CA PRO A 210 -15.27 -26.36 7.35
C PRO A 210 -15.59 -27.51 6.41
N SER A 211 -14.63 -28.41 6.23
CA SER A 211 -14.84 -29.69 5.58
C SER A 211 -15.83 -30.47 6.46
N ALA A 212 -17.10 -30.48 6.06
CA ALA A 212 -18.09 -31.35 6.66
C ALA A 212 -17.75 -32.77 6.24
N THR A 213 -17.14 -33.52 7.16
CA THR A 213 -16.96 -34.97 7.05
C THR A 213 -18.36 -35.60 7.13
N PRO A 214 -18.82 -36.32 6.11
CA PRO A 214 -20.07 -37.04 6.25
C PRO A 214 -19.90 -38.19 7.24
N SER A 215 -20.66 -38.15 8.33
CA SER A 215 -20.80 -39.23 9.29
C SER A 215 -21.51 -40.39 8.60
N THR A 216 -20.77 -41.45 8.29
CA THR A 216 -21.36 -42.73 7.89
C THR A 216 -21.80 -43.47 9.13
N THR A 217 -23.09 -43.51 9.39
CA THR A 217 -23.73 -44.37 10.37
C THR A 217 -23.75 -45.80 9.82
N PRO A 218 -23.26 -46.84 10.53
CA PRO A 218 -23.48 -48.20 10.10
C PRO A 218 -24.90 -48.64 10.48
N SER A 219 -25.70 -48.99 9.45
CA SER A 219 -27.00 -49.66 9.61
C SER A 219 -26.76 -51.10 10.05
N THR A 220 -27.13 -51.42 11.27
CA THR A 220 -27.38 -52.80 11.73
C THR A 220 -28.84 -53.11 11.57
N THR A 221 -29.14 -54.14 10.81
CA THR A 221 -30.48 -54.76 10.77
C THR A 221 -30.29 -56.28 11.00
N PRO A 222 -31.18 -56.91 11.78
CA PRO A 222 -31.09 -58.29 12.21
C PRO A 222 -31.32 -59.32 11.11
#